data_9b3e7218a7630d8a99238c5db0318278
#
_entry.id   9b3e7218a7630d8a99238c5db0318278
#
_cell.length_a   1.000
_cell.length_b   1.000
_cell.length_c   1.000
_cell.angle_alpha   90.00
_cell.angle_beta   90.00
_cell.angle_gamma   90.00
#
_symmetry.space_group_name_H-M   'P 1'
#
loop_
_entity.id
_entity.type
_entity.pdbx_description
1 polymer ?
#
loop_
_entity_poly.entity_id
_entity_poly.type
_entity_poly.pdbx_seq_one_letter_code
_entity_poly.pdbx_strand_id
1 'polypeptide(L)'
;MTAARKIFVVGGSGFVGQAICRAALVRGWKVLSLSRHGAPERTAATQDRTTSRVDSTVQWIKGNALEPKTFEQHLSGCDAVVHSVGVLMENGYKKLANAGYITSSSHAAATYESANRDTALCVARAARRTPGVGAFAYISASDVLPFIDSRYISTKREVERELLAHRDQVRPIILRPGFMFSSSRPITLPIAAGVDVFRTLYQRTPLGCVLKNTPLAKAASPTLRRELVAEAIINAIADPQVSGILEIADIERVGRG
;
A
#
# COMPACT_ATOMS: atom_id res chain seq x y z
N MET A 1 -13.60 27.10 6.51
CA MET A 1 -13.24 26.13 5.46
C MET A 1 -11.84 25.65 5.75
N THR A 2 -11.66 24.39 6.13
CA THR A 2 -10.33 23.79 6.30
C THR A 2 -9.67 23.71 4.91
N ALA A 3 -8.43 24.19 4.79
CA ALA A 3 -7.68 24.12 3.54
C ALA A 3 -7.62 22.66 3.03
N ALA A 4 -7.77 22.49 1.71
CA ALA A 4 -7.68 21.17 1.10
C ALA A 4 -6.29 20.59 1.35
N ARG A 5 -6.21 19.39 1.95
CA ARG A 5 -4.93 18.73 2.22
C ARG A 5 -4.22 18.38 0.92
N LYS A 6 -2.90 18.32 0.99
CA LYS A 6 -2.03 17.91 -0.10
C LYS A 6 -1.23 16.69 0.34
N ILE A 7 -1.29 15.61 -0.42
CA ILE A 7 -0.54 14.38 -0.12
C ILE A 7 0.40 13.99 -1.24
N PHE A 8 1.51 13.38 -0.85
CA PHE A 8 2.52 12.81 -1.76
C PHE A 8 2.45 11.29 -1.70
N VAL A 9 2.11 10.64 -2.82
CA VAL A 9 1.93 9.18 -2.90
C VAL A 9 3.07 8.55 -3.68
N VAL A 10 3.87 7.73 -3.04
CA VAL A 10 4.92 6.93 -3.70
C VAL A 10 4.32 5.62 -4.16
N GLY A 11 4.35 5.38 -5.48
CA GLY A 11 3.73 4.21 -6.09
C GLY A 11 2.25 4.36 -6.43
N GLY A 12 1.76 5.58 -6.67
CA GLY A 12 0.35 5.83 -6.99
C GLY A 12 -0.16 5.17 -8.27
N SER A 13 0.71 4.77 -9.20
CA SER A 13 0.35 3.95 -10.36
C SER A 13 0.13 2.46 -10.03
N GLY A 14 0.51 2.03 -8.81
CA GLY A 14 0.40 0.63 -8.35
C GLY A 14 -1.01 0.22 -7.95
N PHE A 15 -1.17 -1.05 -7.57
CA PHE A 15 -2.47 -1.66 -7.23
C PHE A 15 -3.21 -0.93 -6.10
N VAL A 16 -2.55 -0.67 -4.99
CA VAL A 16 -3.15 0.05 -3.84
C VAL A 16 -3.04 1.56 -4.04
N GLY A 17 -1.91 2.03 -4.62
CA GLY A 17 -1.66 3.45 -4.83
C GLY A 17 -2.73 4.17 -5.64
N GLN A 18 -3.25 3.54 -6.71
CA GLN A 18 -4.37 4.08 -7.48
C GLN A 18 -5.63 4.29 -6.64
N ALA A 19 -5.96 3.34 -5.76
CA ALA A 19 -7.10 3.47 -4.86
C ALA A 19 -6.90 4.60 -3.86
N ILE A 20 -5.68 4.77 -3.33
CA ILE A 20 -5.32 5.87 -2.42
C ILE A 20 -5.45 7.23 -3.12
N CYS A 21 -4.89 7.37 -4.32
CA CYS A 21 -5.03 8.60 -5.10
C CYS A 21 -6.52 8.95 -5.31
N ARG A 22 -7.34 7.96 -5.69
CA ARG A 22 -8.77 8.13 -5.89
C ARG A 22 -9.49 8.56 -4.61
N ALA A 23 -9.26 7.88 -3.49
CA ALA A 23 -9.89 8.19 -2.21
C ALA A 23 -9.55 9.62 -1.75
N ALA A 24 -8.30 10.05 -1.93
CA ALA A 24 -7.89 11.41 -1.63
C ALA A 24 -8.58 12.47 -2.52
N LEU A 25 -8.67 12.21 -3.82
CA LEU A 25 -9.32 13.13 -4.77
C LEU A 25 -10.83 13.26 -4.51
N VAL A 26 -11.51 12.18 -4.14
CA VAL A 26 -12.93 12.20 -3.76
C VAL A 26 -13.16 13.13 -2.56
N ARG A 27 -12.18 13.28 -1.67
CA ARG A 27 -12.22 14.23 -0.54
C ARG A 27 -11.76 15.65 -0.88
N GLY A 28 -11.51 15.92 -2.16
CA GLY A 28 -11.03 17.22 -2.61
C GLY A 28 -9.57 17.50 -2.24
N TRP A 29 -8.78 16.48 -1.91
CA TRP A 29 -7.36 16.66 -1.61
C TRP A 29 -6.53 16.79 -2.88
N LYS A 30 -5.43 17.50 -2.80
CA LYS A 30 -4.43 17.55 -3.88
C LYS A 30 -3.51 16.35 -3.77
N VAL A 31 -3.27 15.68 -4.90
CA VAL A 31 -2.45 14.46 -4.95
C VAL A 31 -1.28 14.63 -5.89
N LEU A 32 -0.07 14.46 -5.36
CA LEU A 32 1.14 14.27 -6.13
C LEU A 32 1.53 12.80 -6.06
N SER A 33 1.92 12.20 -7.17
CA SER A 33 2.27 10.79 -7.20
C SER A 33 3.62 10.55 -7.87
N LEU A 34 4.55 9.98 -7.12
CA LEU A 34 5.85 9.54 -7.61
C LEU A 34 5.75 8.12 -8.17
N SER A 35 6.19 7.95 -9.40
CA SER A 35 6.43 6.63 -10.00
C SER A 35 7.59 6.67 -10.98
N ARG A 36 8.20 5.51 -11.26
CA ARG A 36 9.35 5.42 -12.19
C ARG A 36 9.00 5.84 -13.62
N HIS A 37 7.78 5.62 -14.04
CA HIS A 37 7.32 5.93 -15.40
C HIS A 37 6.46 7.20 -15.49
N GLY A 38 6.16 7.86 -14.35
CA GLY A 38 5.23 8.98 -14.29
C GLY A 38 3.77 8.49 -14.30
N ALA A 39 2.92 9.09 -15.15
CA ALA A 39 1.53 8.68 -15.27
C ALA A 39 1.40 7.20 -15.71
N PRO A 40 0.39 6.47 -15.23
CA PRO A 40 0.15 5.11 -15.70
C PRO A 40 -0.20 5.09 -17.18
N GLU A 41 0.33 4.10 -17.92
CA GLU A 41 -0.05 3.89 -19.31
C GLU A 41 -1.55 3.52 -19.41
N ARG A 42 -2.24 4.18 -20.32
CA ARG A 42 -3.66 3.93 -20.58
C ARG A 42 -3.79 2.68 -21.47
N THR A 43 -4.15 1.57 -20.88
CA THR A 43 -4.55 0.38 -21.63
C THR A 43 -6.05 0.37 -21.87
N ALA A 44 -6.51 -0.24 -22.97
CA ALA A 44 -7.94 -0.36 -23.30
C ALA A 44 -8.76 -1.02 -22.15
N ALA A 45 -8.14 -1.86 -21.34
CA ALA A 45 -8.76 -2.50 -20.17
C ALA A 45 -8.98 -1.55 -18.98
N THR A 46 -8.38 -0.35 -18.98
CA THR A 46 -8.48 0.66 -17.89
C THR A 46 -9.33 1.87 -18.29
N GLN A 47 -10.07 1.81 -19.41
CA GLN A 47 -10.91 2.90 -19.93
C GLN A 47 -12.26 3.07 -19.20
N ASP A 48 -12.33 2.84 -17.89
CA ASP A 48 -13.45 3.32 -17.12
C ASP A 48 -13.38 4.85 -17.01
N ARG A 49 -14.48 5.54 -17.34
CA ARG A 49 -14.60 7.03 -17.30
C ARG A 49 -14.17 7.61 -15.94
N THR A 50 -14.34 6.84 -14.88
CA THR A 50 -13.96 7.23 -13.52
C THR A 50 -12.45 7.24 -13.33
N THR A 51 -11.74 6.27 -13.92
CA THR A 51 -10.26 6.20 -13.87
C THR A 51 -9.63 7.34 -14.67
N SER A 52 -10.21 7.72 -15.81
CA SER A 52 -9.72 8.80 -16.66
C SER A 52 -9.76 10.18 -15.98
N ARG A 53 -10.78 10.46 -15.15
CA ARG A 53 -10.87 11.71 -14.38
C ARG A 53 -9.84 11.78 -13.25
N VAL A 54 -9.59 10.66 -12.56
CA VAL A 54 -8.58 10.57 -11.51
C VAL A 54 -7.19 10.81 -12.07
N ASP A 55 -6.85 10.17 -13.17
CA ASP A 55 -5.53 10.29 -13.80
C ASP A 55 -5.22 11.72 -14.27
N SER A 56 -6.23 12.48 -14.70
CA SER A 56 -6.06 13.87 -15.13
C SER A 56 -5.91 14.85 -13.97
N THR A 57 -6.29 14.47 -12.75
CA THR A 57 -6.26 15.35 -11.57
C THR A 57 -5.05 15.09 -10.68
N VAL A 58 -4.41 13.90 -10.79
CA VAL A 58 -3.17 13.58 -10.09
C VAL A 58 -2.00 14.28 -10.78
N GLN A 59 -1.18 14.98 -10.01
CA GLN A 59 0.11 15.48 -10.51
C GLN A 59 1.13 14.35 -10.51
N TRP A 60 1.40 13.78 -11.68
CA TRP A 60 2.35 12.69 -11.84
C TRP A 60 3.79 13.19 -11.90
N ILE A 61 4.64 12.60 -11.09
CA ILE A 61 6.08 12.89 -11.00
C ILE A 61 6.83 11.63 -11.44
N LYS A 62 7.67 11.78 -12.45
CA LYS A 62 8.60 10.72 -12.86
C LYS A 62 9.87 10.82 -12.02
N GLY A 63 10.21 9.74 -11.29
CA GLY A 63 11.41 9.72 -10.46
C GLY A 63 11.60 8.37 -9.76
N ASN A 64 12.67 8.29 -8.99
CA ASN A 64 13.09 7.08 -8.29
C ASN A 64 13.04 7.32 -6.78
N ALA A 65 12.29 6.50 -6.05
CA ALA A 65 12.17 6.59 -4.59
C ALA A 65 13.50 6.35 -3.83
N LEU A 66 14.53 5.81 -4.49
CA LEU A 66 15.88 5.69 -3.95
C LEU A 66 16.74 6.94 -4.18
N GLU A 67 16.28 7.89 -4.98
CA GLU A 67 17.01 9.08 -5.38
C GLU A 67 16.28 10.35 -4.92
N PRO A 68 16.54 10.87 -3.70
CA PRO A 68 15.84 12.03 -3.15
C PRO A 68 15.78 13.24 -4.09
N LYS A 69 16.84 13.51 -4.82
CA LYS A 69 16.94 14.61 -5.78
C LYS A 69 15.81 14.60 -6.83
N THR A 70 15.21 13.44 -7.11
CA THR A 70 14.13 13.28 -8.09
C THR A 70 12.76 13.64 -7.55
N PHE A 71 12.58 13.74 -6.20
CA PHE A 71 11.26 13.92 -5.62
C PHE A 71 11.18 14.86 -4.40
N GLU A 72 12.28 15.07 -3.66
CA GLU A 72 12.23 15.80 -2.38
C GLU A 72 11.66 17.20 -2.51
N GLN A 73 11.93 17.91 -3.61
CA GLN A 73 11.37 19.24 -3.89
C GLN A 73 9.85 19.27 -3.93
N HIS A 74 9.21 18.13 -4.24
CA HIS A 74 7.75 18.01 -4.34
C HIS A 74 7.07 17.73 -2.99
N LEU A 75 7.84 17.43 -1.94
CA LEU A 75 7.32 17.22 -0.59
C LEU A 75 6.90 18.54 0.08
N SER A 76 7.47 19.65 -0.37
CA SER A 76 7.13 20.96 0.17
C SER A 76 5.62 21.27 0.05
N GLY A 77 5.04 21.69 1.16
CA GLY A 77 3.61 21.98 1.28
C GLY A 77 2.72 20.74 1.23
N CYS A 78 3.26 19.52 1.35
CA CYS A 78 2.48 18.32 1.59
C CYS A 78 2.21 18.12 3.08
N ASP A 79 0.97 17.76 3.43
CA ASP A 79 0.56 17.45 4.80
C ASP A 79 0.96 16.03 5.21
N ALA A 80 1.00 15.11 4.23
CA ALA A 80 1.37 13.71 4.49
C ALA A 80 2.04 13.07 3.27
N VAL A 81 2.85 12.05 3.56
CA VAL A 81 3.46 11.16 2.57
C VAL A 81 2.89 9.76 2.73
N VAL A 82 2.54 9.11 1.62
CA VAL A 82 2.06 7.73 1.57
C VAL A 82 3.02 6.88 0.76
N HIS A 83 3.56 5.83 1.35
CA HIS A 83 4.42 4.87 0.65
C HIS A 83 3.66 3.57 0.41
N SER A 84 3.34 3.31 -0.86
CA SER A 84 2.59 2.13 -1.32
C SER A 84 3.39 1.20 -2.24
N VAL A 85 4.69 1.44 -2.38
CA VAL A 85 5.57 0.55 -3.16
C VAL A 85 5.85 -0.72 -2.38
N GLY A 86 5.84 -1.85 -3.07
CA GLY A 86 6.23 -3.13 -2.53
C GLY A 86 6.17 -4.22 -3.59
N VAL A 87 7.11 -5.18 -3.49
CA VAL A 87 7.19 -6.37 -4.34
C VAL A 87 6.95 -7.59 -3.47
N LEU A 88 5.93 -8.37 -3.78
CA LEU A 88 5.55 -9.56 -3.03
C LEU A 88 6.41 -10.80 -3.37
N MET A 89 6.94 -10.88 -4.60
CA MET A 89 7.73 -12.02 -5.09
C MET A 89 8.91 -11.57 -5.94
N GLU A 90 10.13 -11.92 -5.55
CA GLU A 90 11.35 -11.59 -6.30
C GLU A 90 11.44 -12.37 -7.63
N ASN A 91 11.14 -13.66 -7.62
CA ASN A 91 11.33 -14.55 -8.77
C ASN A 91 10.03 -15.04 -9.46
N GLY A 92 8.87 -14.84 -8.84
CA GLY A 92 7.57 -15.21 -9.40
C GLY A 92 7.10 -14.26 -10.52
N TYR A 93 7.69 -13.09 -10.61
CA TYR A 93 7.35 -12.05 -11.55
C TYR A 93 7.53 -12.48 -13.02
N LYS A 94 8.60 -13.24 -13.33
CA LYS A 94 8.86 -13.73 -14.69
C LYS A 94 7.83 -14.78 -15.15
N LYS A 95 7.35 -15.64 -14.26
CA LYS A 95 6.32 -16.64 -14.59
C LYS A 95 4.94 -16.02 -14.78
N LEU A 96 4.58 -15.00 -13.98
CA LEU A 96 3.33 -14.25 -14.16
C LEU A 96 3.39 -13.26 -15.32
N ALA A 97 4.54 -12.67 -15.63
CA ALA A 97 4.74 -11.82 -16.79
C ALA A 97 4.54 -12.59 -18.10
N ASN A 98 5.06 -13.83 -18.19
CA ASN A 98 4.84 -14.73 -19.34
C ASN A 98 3.37 -15.16 -19.49
N ALA A 99 2.55 -15.02 -18.45
CA ALA A 99 1.09 -15.23 -18.52
C ALA A 99 0.31 -13.98 -18.93
N GLY A 100 0.97 -12.90 -19.37
CA GLY A 100 0.32 -11.67 -19.86
C GLY A 100 -0.24 -10.74 -18.77
N TYR A 101 0.04 -11.02 -17.49
CA TYR A 101 -0.55 -10.27 -16.37
C TYR A 101 0.30 -9.12 -15.85
N ILE A 102 1.54 -8.98 -16.29
CA ILE A 102 2.46 -7.93 -15.86
C ILE A 102 3.34 -7.53 -17.05
N THR A 103 3.27 -6.28 -17.45
CA THR A 103 4.20 -5.71 -18.43
C THR A 103 5.61 -5.68 -17.84
N SER A 104 6.49 -6.45 -18.42
CA SER A 104 7.90 -6.53 -18.04
C SER A 104 8.63 -5.26 -18.46
N SER A 105 8.91 -4.35 -17.54
CA SER A 105 10.00 -3.40 -17.72
C SER A 105 11.30 -4.06 -17.28
N SER A 106 12.23 -4.18 -18.21
CA SER A 106 13.59 -4.68 -18.06
C SER A 106 14.38 -3.79 -17.11
N HIS A 107 14.38 -4.11 -15.82
CA HIS A 107 15.31 -3.52 -14.85
C HIS A 107 15.79 -4.64 -13.93
N ALA A 108 17.03 -4.52 -13.45
CA ALA A 108 17.65 -5.42 -12.49
C ALA A 108 16.64 -5.87 -11.44
N ALA A 109 16.54 -7.18 -11.19
CA ALA A 109 15.52 -7.75 -10.30
C ALA A 109 15.52 -6.98 -8.98
N ALA A 110 14.42 -6.25 -8.72
CA ALA A 110 14.28 -5.52 -7.47
C ALA A 110 14.24 -6.55 -6.33
N THR A 111 15.19 -6.46 -5.43
CA THR A 111 15.20 -7.30 -4.23
C THR A 111 14.14 -6.84 -3.24
N TYR A 112 13.78 -7.68 -2.28
CA TYR A 112 12.87 -7.26 -1.19
C TYR A 112 13.43 -6.08 -0.43
N GLU A 113 14.74 -6.06 -0.20
CA GLU A 113 15.43 -4.98 0.50
C GLU A 113 15.30 -3.66 -0.26
N SER A 114 15.67 -3.64 -1.55
CA SER A 114 15.65 -2.40 -2.34
C SER A 114 14.23 -1.88 -2.57
N ALA A 115 13.27 -2.76 -2.88
CA ALA A 115 11.92 -2.35 -3.23
C ALA A 115 11.02 -2.08 -2.02
N ASN A 116 11.14 -2.87 -0.94
CA ASN A 116 10.24 -2.77 0.21
C ASN A 116 10.81 -1.94 1.36
N ARG A 117 12.13 -2.01 1.60
CA ARG A 117 12.80 -1.34 2.70
C ARG A 117 13.44 -0.02 2.28
N ASP A 118 14.39 -0.09 1.34
CA ASP A 118 15.28 1.05 1.06
C ASP A 118 14.51 2.23 0.44
N THR A 119 13.55 1.95 -0.44
CA THR A 119 12.66 3.00 -0.97
C THR A 119 11.85 3.68 0.13
N ALA A 120 11.30 2.90 1.07
CA ALA A 120 10.49 3.45 2.15
C ALA A 120 11.33 4.28 3.12
N LEU A 121 12.52 3.78 3.49
CA LEU A 121 13.43 4.50 4.39
C LEU A 121 13.98 5.78 3.75
N CYS A 122 14.29 5.75 2.46
CA CYS A 122 14.75 6.92 1.72
C CYS A 122 13.68 8.02 1.73
N VAL A 123 12.44 7.67 1.38
CA VAL A 123 11.32 8.62 1.37
C VAL A 123 10.96 9.10 2.78
N ALA A 124 11.01 8.23 3.79
CA ALA A 124 10.74 8.61 5.17
C ALA A 124 11.75 9.62 5.70
N ARG A 125 13.05 9.44 5.37
CA ARG A 125 14.10 10.42 5.73
C ARG A 125 13.86 11.78 5.07
N ALA A 126 13.46 11.81 3.80
CA ALA A 126 13.13 13.04 3.11
C ALA A 126 11.89 13.71 3.73
N ALA A 127 10.85 12.94 4.04
CA ALA A 127 9.63 13.43 4.69
C ALA A 127 9.94 14.09 6.05
N ARG A 128 10.76 13.46 6.89
CA ARG A 128 11.17 14.01 8.21
C ARG A 128 11.94 15.34 8.10
N ARG A 129 12.68 15.55 7.01
CA ARG A 129 13.44 16.78 6.77
C ARG A 129 12.59 17.90 6.17
N THR A 130 11.39 17.58 5.70
CA THR A 130 10.52 18.56 5.01
C THR A 130 9.55 19.17 6.02
N PRO A 131 9.66 20.47 6.31
CA PRO A 131 8.71 21.16 7.19
C PRO A 131 7.29 21.06 6.64
N GLY A 132 6.32 20.82 7.53
CA GLY A 132 4.90 20.72 7.19
C GLY A 132 4.41 19.31 6.90
N VAL A 133 5.28 18.33 6.63
CA VAL A 133 4.89 16.93 6.53
C VAL A 133 4.61 16.37 7.93
N GLY A 134 3.33 16.29 8.30
CA GLY A 134 2.89 15.86 9.62
C GLY A 134 2.70 14.36 9.79
N ALA A 135 2.51 13.60 8.70
CA ALA A 135 2.27 12.16 8.77
C ALA A 135 2.96 11.37 7.65
N PHE A 136 3.36 10.14 7.97
CA PHE A 136 3.90 9.17 7.03
C PHE A 136 3.10 7.88 7.10
N ALA A 137 2.32 7.59 6.04
CA ALA A 137 1.54 6.37 5.93
C ALA A 137 2.32 5.30 5.15
N TYR A 138 2.41 4.11 5.70
CA TYR A 138 3.16 2.98 5.13
C TYR A 138 2.29 1.75 4.99
N ILE A 139 2.30 1.16 3.80
CA ILE A 139 1.67 -0.15 3.55
C ILE A 139 2.66 -1.24 3.90
N SER A 140 2.50 -1.81 5.07
CA SER A 140 3.20 -3.00 5.51
C SER A 140 2.47 -4.29 5.07
N ALA A 141 2.59 -5.37 5.80
CA ALA A 141 1.88 -6.61 5.58
C ALA A 141 1.63 -7.33 6.91
N SER A 142 0.52 -8.05 7.00
CA SER A 142 0.31 -9.00 8.10
C SER A 142 1.02 -10.33 7.82
N ASP A 143 1.30 -11.12 8.87
CA ASP A 143 1.98 -12.42 8.78
C ASP A 143 1.03 -13.58 8.39
N VAL A 144 -0.09 -13.26 7.75
CA VAL A 144 -1.19 -14.21 7.58
C VAL A 144 -1.06 -15.16 6.40
N LEU A 145 -0.11 -14.93 5.49
CA LEU A 145 0.04 -15.78 4.30
C LEU A 145 1.19 -16.78 4.49
N PRO A 146 0.90 -18.08 4.60
CA PRO A 146 1.90 -19.12 4.96
C PRO A 146 2.95 -19.37 3.87
N PHE A 147 2.76 -18.84 2.66
CA PHE A 147 3.65 -19.07 1.52
C PHE A 147 4.49 -17.85 1.12
N ILE A 148 4.46 -16.79 1.93
CA ILE A 148 5.28 -15.60 1.69
C ILE A 148 6.66 -15.81 2.29
N ASP A 149 7.69 -15.44 1.52
CA ASP A 149 9.07 -15.43 1.98
C ASP A 149 9.21 -14.60 3.27
N SER A 150 9.85 -15.19 4.27
CA SER A 150 10.12 -14.51 5.55
C SER A 150 10.92 -13.21 5.38
N ARG A 151 11.79 -13.12 4.36
CA ARG A 151 12.52 -11.90 3.99
C ARG A 151 11.59 -10.76 3.60
N TYR A 152 10.47 -11.04 2.93
CA TYR A 152 9.47 -10.01 2.63
C TYR A 152 8.91 -9.39 3.92
N ILE A 153 8.52 -10.23 4.87
CA ILE A 153 7.98 -9.74 6.14
C ILE A 153 9.05 -9.04 6.97
N SER A 154 10.27 -9.58 7.05
CA SER A 154 11.36 -8.97 7.81
C SER A 154 11.73 -7.58 7.29
N THR A 155 11.81 -7.40 5.97
CA THR A 155 12.07 -6.07 5.38
C THR A 155 10.98 -5.06 5.69
N LYS A 156 9.71 -5.49 5.73
CA LYS A 156 8.59 -4.64 6.15
C LYS A 156 8.69 -4.25 7.63
N ARG A 157 9.04 -5.20 8.51
CA ARG A 157 9.21 -4.94 9.95
C ARG A 157 10.39 -4.00 10.26
N GLU A 158 11.45 -4.04 9.47
CA GLU A 158 12.57 -3.08 9.59
C GLU A 158 12.10 -1.64 9.34
N VAL A 159 11.28 -1.42 8.31
CA VAL A 159 10.69 -0.10 8.04
C VAL A 159 9.77 0.34 9.18
N GLU A 160 8.92 -0.55 9.69
CA GLU A 160 8.03 -0.23 10.81
C GLU A 160 8.82 0.22 12.03
N ARG A 161 9.89 -0.50 12.40
CA ARG A 161 10.74 -0.14 13.54
C ARG A 161 11.36 1.24 13.37
N GLU A 162 11.87 1.53 12.18
CA GLU A 162 12.46 2.84 11.87
C GLU A 162 11.43 3.98 11.94
N LEU A 163 10.23 3.76 11.41
CA LEU A 163 9.16 4.76 11.47
C LEU A 163 8.70 5.02 12.92
N LEU A 164 8.57 3.99 13.73
CA LEU A 164 8.17 4.09 15.13
C LEU A 164 9.27 4.74 16.00
N ALA A 165 10.54 4.49 15.69
CA ALA A 165 11.67 5.11 16.38
C ALA A 165 11.73 6.65 16.21
N HIS A 166 11.14 7.17 15.12
CA HIS A 166 11.14 8.60 14.81
C HIS A 166 9.73 9.22 14.81
N ARG A 167 8.83 8.66 15.62
CA ARG A 167 7.44 9.10 15.73
C ARG A 167 7.25 10.53 16.27
N ASP A 168 8.25 11.06 16.91
CA ASP A 168 8.36 12.44 17.38
C ASP A 168 8.56 13.46 16.24
N GLN A 169 9.15 13.04 15.12
CA GLN A 169 9.42 13.91 13.98
C GLN A 169 8.29 13.91 12.95
N VAL A 170 7.74 12.73 12.66
CA VAL A 170 6.62 12.53 11.73
C VAL A 170 5.72 11.41 12.27
N ARG A 171 4.44 11.66 12.36
CA ARG A 171 3.44 10.70 12.84
C ARG A 171 3.37 9.47 11.92
N PRO A 172 3.73 8.26 12.40
CA PRO A 172 3.66 7.05 11.59
C PRO A 172 2.24 6.50 11.56
N ILE A 173 1.78 6.08 10.38
CA ILE A 173 0.53 5.36 10.15
C ILE A 173 0.89 4.10 9.37
N ILE A 174 0.92 2.96 10.05
CA ILE A 174 1.46 1.71 9.50
C ILE A 174 0.32 0.71 9.37
N LEU A 175 -0.08 0.40 8.13
CA LEU A 175 -1.14 -0.57 7.88
C LEU A 175 -0.53 -1.94 7.61
N ARG A 176 -1.03 -2.97 8.30
CA ARG A 176 -0.70 -4.38 8.08
C ARG A 176 -1.89 -5.11 7.44
N PRO A 177 -2.18 -4.87 6.16
CA PRO A 177 -3.25 -5.59 5.49
C PRO A 177 -2.89 -7.06 5.31
N GLY A 178 -3.91 -7.91 5.30
CA GLY A 178 -3.83 -9.29 4.83
C GLY A 178 -3.87 -9.36 3.30
N PHE A 179 -4.47 -10.42 2.77
CA PHE A 179 -4.68 -10.52 1.33
C PHE A 179 -5.63 -9.42 0.84
N MET A 180 -5.18 -8.67 -0.16
CA MET A 180 -5.96 -7.60 -0.75
C MET A 180 -6.48 -8.01 -2.14
N PHE A 181 -7.76 -7.73 -2.41
CA PHE A 181 -8.39 -7.99 -3.69
C PHE A 181 -9.10 -6.75 -4.24
N SER A 182 -9.45 -6.80 -5.53
CA SER A 182 -10.24 -5.76 -6.18
C SER A 182 -11.06 -6.33 -7.33
N SER A 183 -12.27 -5.82 -7.50
CA SER A 183 -13.13 -6.13 -8.65
C SER A 183 -12.50 -5.75 -9.98
N SER A 184 -11.62 -4.75 -10.01
CA SER A 184 -10.88 -4.34 -11.22
C SER A 184 -9.75 -5.29 -11.61
N ARG A 185 -9.42 -6.28 -10.77
CA ARG A 185 -8.46 -7.36 -11.08
C ARG A 185 -9.12 -8.71 -10.79
N PRO A 186 -9.91 -9.25 -11.74
CA PRO A 186 -10.74 -10.44 -11.51
C PRO A 186 -9.94 -11.68 -11.08
N ILE A 187 -8.65 -11.78 -11.43
CA ILE A 187 -7.79 -12.87 -10.99
C ILE A 187 -7.60 -12.93 -9.45
N THR A 188 -7.80 -11.82 -8.75
CA THR A 188 -7.71 -11.78 -7.28
C THR A 188 -8.97 -12.30 -6.59
N LEU A 189 -10.11 -12.35 -7.30
CA LEU A 189 -11.40 -12.74 -6.75
C LEU A 189 -11.48 -14.23 -6.37
N PRO A 190 -11.07 -15.20 -7.24
CA PRO A 190 -11.13 -16.60 -6.86
C PRO A 190 -10.19 -16.92 -5.68
N ILE A 191 -9.04 -16.24 -5.60
CA ILE A 191 -8.11 -16.42 -4.47
C ILE A 191 -8.76 -15.88 -3.19
N ALA A 192 -9.37 -14.69 -3.24
CA ALA A 192 -10.08 -14.10 -2.10
C ALA A 192 -11.23 -15.01 -1.65
N ALA A 193 -12.04 -15.50 -2.61
CA ALA A 193 -13.15 -16.43 -2.32
C ALA A 193 -12.64 -17.73 -1.66
N GLY A 194 -11.52 -18.30 -2.14
CA GLY A 194 -10.89 -19.47 -1.53
C GLY A 194 -10.44 -19.23 -0.08
N VAL A 195 -9.83 -18.08 0.19
CA VAL A 195 -9.44 -17.68 1.55
C VAL A 195 -10.66 -17.51 2.44
N ASP A 196 -11.73 -16.86 1.96
CA ASP A 196 -12.96 -16.64 2.75
C ASP A 196 -13.72 -17.94 3.01
N VAL A 197 -13.75 -18.87 2.05
CA VAL A 197 -14.30 -20.23 2.26
C VAL A 197 -13.48 -20.97 3.31
N PHE A 198 -12.16 -20.97 3.20
CA PHE A 198 -11.28 -21.60 4.20
C PHE A 198 -11.51 -20.99 5.59
N ARG A 199 -11.57 -19.65 5.69
CA ARG A 199 -11.88 -18.96 6.93
C ARG A 199 -13.22 -19.38 7.53
N THR A 200 -14.26 -19.49 6.71
CA THR A 200 -15.61 -19.89 7.16
C THR A 200 -15.61 -21.33 7.71
N LEU A 201 -14.93 -22.24 7.01
CA LEU A 201 -14.76 -23.61 7.46
C LEU A 201 -13.95 -23.67 8.77
N TYR A 202 -12.87 -22.93 8.85
CA TYR A 202 -12.04 -22.83 10.04
C TYR A 202 -12.83 -22.34 11.26
N GLN A 203 -13.69 -21.34 11.09
CA GLN A 203 -14.48 -20.75 12.19
C GLN A 203 -15.71 -21.58 12.59
N ARG A 204 -16.31 -22.31 11.65
CA ARG A 204 -17.58 -23.02 11.87
C ARG A 204 -17.46 -24.51 12.11
N THR A 205 -16.26 -25.07 12.03
CA THR A 205 -16.02 -26.50 12.19
C THR A 205 -14.98 -26.77 13.28
N PRO A 206 -14.88 -28.00 13.82
CA PRO A 206 -13.82 -28.39 14.74
C PRO A 206 -12.40 -28.24 14.18
N LEU A 207 -12.28 -28.00 12.87
CA LEU A 207 -11.02 -27.77 12.18
C LEU A 207 -10.22 -26.61 12.82
N GLY A 208 -10.92 -25.56 13.28
CA GLY A 208 -10.32 -24.45 13.99
C GLY A 208 -9.61 -24.86 15.29
N CYS A 209 -10.18 -25.78 16.04
CA CYS A 209 -9.54 -26.31 17.25
C CYS A 209 -8.29 -27.12 16.95
N VAL A 210 -8.31 -27.94 15.89
CA VAL A 210 -7.20 -28.81 15.47
C VAL A 210 -6.05 -27.98 14.88
N LEU A 211 -6.36 -26.95 14.06
CA LEU A 211 -5.38 -26.14 13.34
C LEU A 211 -4.91 -24.90 14.11
N LYS A 212 -5.42 -24.66 15.32
CA LYS A 212 -5.21 -23.43 16.11
C LYS A 212 -3.71 -23.08 16.29
N ASN A 213 -2.85 -24.07 16.39
CA ASN A 213 -1.42 -23.90 16.60
C ASN A 213 -0.59 -24.09 15.31
N THR A 214 -1.22 -24.12 14.14
CA THR A 214 -0.53 -24.30 12.86
C THR A 214 -0.41 -22.97 12.11
N PRO A 215 0.53 -22.84 11.16
CA PRO A 215 0.62 -21.68 10.28
C PRO A 215 -0.67 -21.42 9.48
N LEU A 216 -1.49 -22.44 9.25
CA LEU A 216 -2.78 -22.36 8.57
C LEU A 216 -3.82 -21.54 9.36
N ALA A 217 -3.71 -21.47 10.68
CA ALA A 217 -4.56 -20.60 11.49
C ALA A 217 -4.45 -19.14 11.05
N LYS A 218 -3.25 -18.70 10.67
CA LYS A 218 -3.00 -17.33 10.16
C LYS A 218 -3.68 -17.07 8.82
N ALA A 219 -3.83 -18.09 7.96
CA ALA A 219 -4.51 -17.98 6.68
C ALA A 219 -6.04 -17.78 6.81
N ALA A 220 -6.61 -18.00 8.00
CA ALA A 220 -8.02 -17.71 8.29
C ALA A 220 -8.32 -16.21 8.56
N SER A 221 -7.39 -15.32 8.23
CA SER A 221 -7.59 -13.88 8.34
C SER A 221 -8.49 -13.33 7.23
N PRO A 222 -9.30 -12.28 7.51
CA PRO A 222 -10.18 -11.71 6.50
C PRO A 222 -9.39 -11.13 5.33
N THR A 223 -9.96 -11.29 4.13
CA THR A 223 -9.48 -10.60 2.95
C THR A 223 -9.99 -9.16 2.93
N LEU A 224 -9.19 -8.22 2.48
CA LEU A 224 -9.55 -6.82 2.43
C LEU A 224 -9.70 -6.32 0.99
N ARG A 225 -10.75 -5.54 0.74
CA ARG A 225 -10.84 -4.78 -0.50
C ARG A 225 -9.77 -3.67 -0.48
N ARG A 226 -9.03 -3.52 -1.58
CA ARG A 226 -8.00 -2.46 -1.67
C ARG A 226 -8.58 -1.05 -1.46
N GLU A 227 -9.85 -0.84 -1.85
CA GLU A 227 -10.56 0.41 -1.65
C GLU A 227 -10.73 0.71 -0.16
N LEU A 228 -11.05 -0.30 0.65
CA LEU A 228 -11.17 -0.15 2.10
C LEU A 228 -9.82 0.20 2.75
N VAL A 229 -8.73 -0.41 2.28
CA VAL A 229 -7.38 -0.07 2.75
C VAL A 229 -7.03 1.37 2.39
N ALA A 230 -7.41 1.82 1.19
CA ALA A 230 -7.19 3.20 0.76
C ALA A 230 -7.99 4.19 1.61
N GLU A 231 -9.27 3.92 1.89
CA GLU A 231 -10.09 4.75 2.79
C GLU A 231 -9.50 4.79 4.20
N ALA A 232 -9.03 3.66 4.72
CA ALA A 232 -8.39 3.61 6.03
C ALA A 232 -7.15 4.53 6.11
N ILE A 233 -6.33 4.57 5.05
CA ILE A 233 -5.17 5.48 4.99
C ILE A 233 -5.64 6.94 5.02
N ILE A 234 -6.62 7.30 4.19
CA ILE A 234 -7.10 8.67 4.07
C ILE A 234 -7.78 9.12 5.37
N ASN A 235 -8.56 8.24 6.01
CA ASN A 235 -9.17 8.51 7.31
C ASN A 235 -8.10 8.69 8.40
N ALA A 236 -7.10 7.79 8.44
CA ALA A 236 -6.00 7.87 9.39
C ALA A 236 -5.14 9.15 9.22
N ILE A 237 -4.92 9.60 7.98
CA ILE A 237 -4.25 10.89 7.73
C ILE A 237 -5.13 12.04 8.22
N ALA A 238 -6.45 11.97 8.00
CA ALA A 238 -7.40 13.01 8.39
C ALA A 238 -7.53 13.15 9.92
N ASP A 239 -7.46 12.04 10.64
CA ASP A 239 -7.57 12.01 12.10
C ASP A 239 -6.18 12.03 12.78
N PRO A 240 -5.82 13.12 13.49
CA PRO A 240 -4.54 13.22 14.17
C PRO A 240 -4.34 12.19 15.30
N GLN A 241 -5.42 11.61 15.83
CA GLN A 241 -5.35 10.61 16.92
C GLN A 241 -4.95 9.23 16.41
N VAL A 242 -5.11 8.95 15.12
CA VAL A 242 -4.72 7.68 14.53
C VAL A 242 -3.22 7.67 14.23
N SER A 243 -2.48 6.82 14.93
CA SER A 243 -1.03 6.66 14.73
C SER A 243 -0.57 5.25 15.08
N GLY A 244 0.64 4.88 14.65
CA GLY A 244 1.24 3.58 14.92
C GLY A 244 0.76 2.49 13.99
N ILE A 245 0.70 1.26 14.48
CA ILE A 245 0.36 0.07 13.70
C ILE A 245 -1.15 -0.14 13.71
N LEU A 246 -1.72 -0.32 12.53
CA LEU A 246 -3.10 -0.68 12.29
C LEU A 246 -3.15 -2.13 11.76
N GLU A 247 -3.63 -3.03 12.57
CA GLU A 247 -3.89 -4.42 12.19
C GLU A 247 -5.18 -4.52 11.37
N ILE A 248 -5.49 -5.70 10.84
CA ILE A 248 -6.64 -5.91 9.92
C ILE A 248 -7.95 -5.36 10.50
N ALA A 249 -8.22 -5.61 11.78
CA ALA A 249 -9.45 -5.12 12.44
C ALA A 249 -9.49 -3.58 12.56
N ASP A 250 -8.33 -2.96 12.81
CA ASP A 250 -8.21 -1.49 12.85
C ASP A 250 -8.40 -0.88 11.47
N ILE A 251 -7.82 -1.52 10.43
CA ILE A 251 -7.99 -1.11 9.04
C ILE A 251 -9.49 -1.16 8.65
N GLU A 252 -10.20 -2.23 9.04
CA GLU A 252 -11.64 -2.33 8.80
C GLU A 252 -12.43 -1.24 9.52
N ARG A 253 -12.13 -1.00 10.78
CA ARG A 253 -12.79 0.02 11.60
C ARG A 253 -12.55 1.43 11.05
N VAL A 254 -11.29 1.79 10.81
CA VAL A 254 -10.89 3.11 10.31
C VAL A 254 -11.35 3.32 8.86
N GLY A 255 -11.39 2.27 8.06
CA GLY A 255 -11.78 2.37 6.65
C GLY A 255 -13.29 2.51 6.43
N ARG A 256 -14.12 2.14 7.42
CA ARG A 256 -15.60 2.26 7.35
C ARG A 256 -16.12 3.56 7.97
N GLY A 257 -15.31 4.20 8.79
CA GLY A 257 -15.65 5.43 9.53
C GLY A 257 -15.67 6.63 8.72
#